data_b9bbece19c6cc566bf31701ae71fabab
#
_entry.id   b9bbece19c6cc566bf31701ae71fabab
#
_cell.length_a   1.000
_cell.length_b   1.000
_cell.length_c   1.000
_cell.angle_alpha   90.00
_cell.angle_beta   90.00
_cell.angle_gamma   90.00
#
_symmetry.space_group_name_H-M   'P 1'
#
loop_
_entity.id
_entity.type
_entity.pdbx_description
1 polymer ?
#
loop_
_entity_poly.entity_id
_entity_poly.type
_entity_poly.pdbx_seq_one_letter_code
_entity_poly.pdbx_strand_id
1 'polypeptide(L)'
;MALFVALGGTSYAAVRLPKDSVGATQLRKNAVTSTKVKDRSLRRRDVSSAEMAALHGAAGSIGATGARGPRGDQGDTSPFPAPGTLRPGEVVRGAFAAGEIVPFDQELTDAINLPVQAPVALDPVHVDVAGGVDDPGGVCTGSYADPTAAAGYACIYPSGATNAKNLQATVPGGMSTPLGFAVQYFGVATGPAELAGSWAYTAP
;
A
#
# COMPACT_ATOMS: atom_id res chain seq x y z
N MET A 1 -31.13 14.66 94.91
CA MET A 1 -30.19 13.98 93.95
C MET A 1 -30.78 13.70 92.53
N ALA A 2 -31.95 14.22 92.19
CA ALA A 2 -32.61 13.95 90.89
C ALA A 2 -32.31 15.00 89.80
N LEU A 3 -31.70 16.15 90.12
CA LEU A 3 -31.45 17.23 89.16
C LEU A 3 -30.17 17.07 88.26
N PHE A 4 -29.25 16.28 88.72
CA PHE A 4 -27.95 16.09 87.94
C PHE A 4 -28.08 15.05 86.84
N VAL A 5 -29.05 14.16 86.85
CA VAL A 5 -29.28 13.13 85.83
C VAL A 5 -29.96 13.71 84.61
N ALA A 6 -30.74 14.78 84.76
CA ALA A 6 -31.43 15.44 83.63
C ALA A 6 -30.52 16.35 82.78
N LEU A 7 -29.40 16.80 83.27
CA LEU A 7 -28.49 17.70 82.60
C LEU A 7 -27.31 16.94 81.94
N GLY A 8 -27.00 15.70 82.31
CA GLY A 8 -25.95 14.90 81.77
C GLY A 8 -26.28 14.12 80.51
N GLY A 9 -27.57 13.98 80.18
CA GLY A 9 -28.02 13.14 79.08
C GLY A 9 -27.96 13.76 77.66
N THR A 10 -27.83 15.08 77.60
CA THR A 10 -27.91 15.78 76.29
C THR A 10 -26.60 15.91 75.50
N SER A 11 -25.50 15.57 76.13
CA SER A 11 -24.17 15.77 75.44
C SER A 11 -23.77 14.63 74.57
N TYR A 12 -24.40 13.48 74.62
CA TYR A 12 -23.97 12.30 73.89
C TYR A 12 -24.68 12.04 72.52
N ALA A 13 -25.81 12.77 72.30
CA ALA A 13 -26.64 12.57 71.09
C ALA A 13 -26.10 13.30 69.83
N ALA A 14 -25.07 14.16 69.97
CA ALA A 14 -24.59 15.00 68.83
C ALA A 14 -23.40 14.45 68.10
N VAL A 15 -22.86 13.28 68.50
CA VAL A 15 -21.51 12.92 68.03
C VAL A 15 -21.45 11.83 66.96
N ARG A 16 -22.51 11.10 66.71
CA ARG A 16 -22.51 10.09 65.65
C ARG A 16 -23.80 10.10 64.85
N LEU A 17 -23.75 10.78 63.74
CA LEU A 17 -24.75 10.59 62.70
C LEU A 17 -24.63 9.18 62.12
N PRO A 18 -25.72 8.40 62.07
CA PRO A 18 -25.69 7.11 61.37
C PRO A 18 -25.21 7.27 59.95
N LYS A 19 -24.64 6.21 59.41
CA LYS A 19 -24.25 6.18 58.00
C LYS A 19 -25.52 6.45 57.15
N ASP A 20 -25.35 7.25 56.12
CA ASP A 20 -26.41 7.64 55.16
C ASP A 20 -27.60 8.43 55.77
N SER A 21 -27.41 9.06 56.94
CA SER A 21 -28.45 9.85 57.62
C SER A 21 -28.63 11.25 57.04
N VAL A 22 -27.74 11.72 56.18
CA VAL A 22 -27.82 13.02 55.53
C VAL A 22 -28.24 12.84 54.07
N GLY A 23 -29.48 13.06 53.77
CA GLY A 23 -30.03 13.06 52.42
C GLY A 23 -30.17 14.44 51.81
N ALA A 24 -30.74 14.52 50.62
CA ALA A 24 -30.91 15.77 49.89
C ALA A 24 -31.78 16.79 50.64
N THR A 25 -32.75 16.34 51.44
CA THR A 25 -33.66 17.19 52.22
C THR A 25 -32.99 17.86 53.42
N GLN A 26 -31.92 17.30 53.93
CA GLN A 26 -31.12 17.86 55.02
C GLN A 26 -30.09 18.88 54.55
N LEU A 27 -29.77 18.89 53.24
CA LEU A 27 -28.85 19.85 52.65
C LEU A 27 -29.62 21.05 52.09
N ARG A 28 -29.39 22.22 52.67
CA ARG A 28 -29.95 23.48 52.14
C ARG A 28 -29.28 23.84 50.84
N LYS A 29 -29.96 24.61 49.99
CA LYS A 29 -29.38 25.18 48.78
C LYS A 29 -28.04 25.87 49.12
N ASN A 30 -27.01 25.57 48.37
CA ASN A 30 -25.65 26.09 48.57
C ASN A 30 -24.94 25.64 49.85
N ALA A 31 -25.43 24.61 50.52
CA ALA A 31 -24.81 24.09 51.75
C ALA A 31 -23.44 23.42 51.47
N VAL A 32 -23.24 22.86 50.28
CA VAL A 32 -21.98 22.25 49.87
C VAL A 32 -21.22 23.25 49.00
N THR A 33 -20.13 23.74 49.53
CA THR A 33 -19.22 24.66 48.83
C THR A 33 -17.90 23.94 48.50
N SER A 34 -17.07 24.52 47.64
CA SER A 34 -15.78 23.96 47.26
C SER A 34 -14.88 23.62 48.46
N THR A 35 -14.93 24.42 49.52
CA THR A 35 -14.17 24.18 50.75
C THR A 35 -14.61 22.96 51.54
N LYS A 36 -15.85 22.45 51.27
CA LYS A 36 -16.40 21.25 51.93
C LYS A 36 -16.20 19.97 51.09
N VAL A 37 -15.71 20.13 49.88
CA VAL A 37 -15.39 19.02 49.01
C VAL A 37 -13.87 18.85 49.01
N LYS A 38 -13.39 17.69 49.43
CA LYS A 38 -11.94 17.40 49.40
C LYS A 38 -11.43 17.44 47.98
N ASP A 39 -10.28 18.11 47.75
CA ASP A 39 -9.66 18.16 46.46
C ASP A 39 -9.46 16.77 45.87
N ARG A 40 -9.75 16.62 44.59
CA ARG A 40 -9.65 15.38 43.83
C ARG A 40 -10.53 14.22 44.34
N SER A 41 -11.56 14.50 45.20
CA SER A 41 -12.47 13.48 45.70
C SER A 41 -13.60 13.17 44.72
N LEU A 42 -13.98 14.11 43.86
CA LEU A 42 -14.98 13.90 42.84
C LEU A 42 -14.39 13.15 41.64
N ARG A 43 -15.08 12.14 41.16
CA ARG A 43 -14.74 11.31 40.01
C ARG A 43 -15.75 11.52 38.88
N ARG A 44 -15.41 11.12 37.69
CA ARG A 44 -16.26 11.23 36.50
C ARG A 44 -17.69 10.64 36.74
N ARG A 45 -17.80 9.58 37.51
CA ARG A 45 -19.08 8.94 37.86
C ARG A 45 -19.95 9.77 38.79
N ASP A 46 -19.36 10.75 39.47
CA ASP A 46 -20.05 11.58 40.47
C ASP A 46 -20.68 12.84 39.82
N VAL A 47 -20.46 13.01 38.50
CA VAL A 47 -20.97 14.12 37.70
C VAL A 47 -21.85 13.55 36.60
N SER A 48 -22.99 14.18 36.33
CA SER A 48 -23.88 13.74 35.26
C SER A 48 -23.20 13.83 33.88
N SER A 49 -23.58 12.96 32.94
CA SER A 49 -23.07 12.98 31.58
C SER A 49 -23.34 14.31 30.86
N ALA A 50 -24.48 14.95 31.17
CA ALA A 50 -24.83 16.26 30.60
C ALA A 50 -23.88 17.37 31.07
N GLU A 51 -23.60 17.40 32.40
CA GLU A 51 -22.65 18.35 32.97
C GLU A 51 -21.21 18.09 32.45
N MET A 52 -20.84 16.84 32.32
CA MET A 52 -19.55 16.49 31.74
C MET A 52 -19.41 16.98 30.28
N ALA A 53 -20.47 16.88 29.50
CA ALA A 53 -20.47 17.40 28.12
C ALA A 53 -20.35 18.93 28.07
N ALA A 54 -21.03 19.62 29.00
CA ALA A 54 -20.94 21.08 29.15
C ALA A 54 -19.54 21.55 29.53
N LEU A 55 -18.86 20.80 30.42
CA LEU A 55 -17.48 21.09 30.83
C LEU A 55 -16.43 20.89 29.73
N HIS A 56 -16.71 20.02 28.76
CA HIS A 56 -15.77 19.77 27.65
C HIS A 56 -15.79 20.87 26.59
N GLY A 57 -16.72 21.79 26.64
CA GLY A 57 -16.92 22.79 25.59
C GLY A 57 -17.41 22.17 24.29
N ALA A 58 -17.93 22.97 23.40
CA ALA A 58 -18.24 22.54 22.04
C ALA A 58 -16.97 22.08 21.33
N ALA A 59 -17.04 20.96 20.61
CA ALA A 59 -15.93 20.57 19.74
C ALA A 59 -15.59 21.73 18.82
N GLY A 60 -14.30 22.09 18.75
CA GLY A 60 -13.84 23.12 17.83
C GLY A 60 -14.33 22.80 16.41
N SER A 61 -14.65 23.82 15.64
CA SER A 61 -15.01 23.66 14.24
C SER A 61 -13.93 22.86 13.52
N ILE A 62 -14.35 21.88 12.73
CA ILE A 62 -13.43 21.16 11.83
C ILE A 62 -12.68 22.23 11.03
N GLY A 63 -11.34 22.18 11.05
CA GLY A 63 -10.52 23.08 10.26
C GLY A 63 -10.97 23.04 8.80
N ALA A 64 -10.92 24.17 8.12
CA ALA A 64 -11.23 24.25 6.70
C ALA A 64 -10.43 23.17 5.95
N THR A 65 -11.08 22.46 5.06
CA THR A 65 -10.41 21.52 4.15
C THR A 65 -9.26 22.26 3.49
N GLY A 66 -8.04 21.73 3.58
CA GLY A 66 -6.87 22.31 2.93
C GLY A 66 -7.20 22.60 1.46
N ALA A 67 -6.65 23.69 0.95
CA ALA A 67 -6.79 24.02 -0.47
C ALA A 67 -6.37 22.81 -1.31
N ARG A 68 -7.15 22.48 -2.33
CA ARG A 68 -6.80 21.45 -3.30
C ARG A 68 -5.39 21.76 -3.81
N GLY A 69 -4.48 20.80 -3.74
CA GLY A 69 -3.16 20.94 -4.33
C GLY A 69 -3.26 21.43 -5.78
N PRO A 70 -2.26 22.14 -6.27
CA PRO A 70 -2.23 22.57 -7.67
C PRO A 70 -2.48 21.34 -8.55
N ARG A 71 -3.23 21.54 -9.62
CA ARG A 71 -3.38 20.51 -10.64
C ARG A 71 -1.98 20.13 -11.08
N GLY A 72 -1.65 18.83 -11.08
CA GLY A 72 -0.38 18.35 -11.66
C GLY A 72 -0.23 18.96 -13.05
N ASP A 73 0.99 19.27 -13.40
CA ASP A 73 1.32 19.78 -14.74
C ASP A 73 0.68 18.88 -15.78
N GLN A 74 0.06 19.49 -16.77
CA GLN A 74 -0.45 18.75 -17.92
C GLN A 74 0.75 18.00 -18.48
N GLY A 75 0.66 16.67 -18.54
CA GLY A 75 1.71 15.85 -19.15
C GLY A 75 2.07 16.46 -20.50
N ASP A 76 3.35 16.42 -20.82
CA ASP A 76 3.93 17.03 -22.01
C ASP A 76 3.05 16.72 -23.22
N THR A 77 2.45 17.75 -23.81
CA THR A 77 1.67 17.64 -25.05
C THR A 77 2.60 17.54 -26.26
N SER A 78 3.79 16.99 -26.06
CA SER A 78 4.64 16.61 -27.17
C SER A 78 3.80 15.79 -28.14
N PRO A 79 3.73 16.16 -29.41
CA PRO A 79 2.89 15.44 -30.36
C PRO A 79 3.33 13.96 -30.35
N PHE A 80 2.52 13.12 -29.72
CA PHE A 80 2.71 11.68 -29.84
C PHE A 80 2.74 11.34 -31.34
N PRO A 81 3.64 10.50 -31.80
CA PRO A 81 3.43 9.83 -33.08
C PRO A 81 2.04 9.21 -33.04
N ALA A 82 1.44 8.99 -34.22
CA ALA A 82 0.06 8.52 -34.34
C ALA A 82 -0.34 7.62 -33.16
N PRO A 83 -1.52 7.81 -32.52
CA PRO A 83 -1.84 7.15 -31.28
C PRO A 83 -1.52 5.67 -31.37
N GLY A 84 -0.52 5.21 -30.63
CA GLY A 84 -0.18 3.81 -30.53
C GLY A 84 1.21 3.40 -31.03
N THR A 85 2.13 4.30 -31.40
CA THR A 85 3.52 3.93 -31.76
C THR A 85 4.56 4.71 -30.96
N LEU A 86 5.69 4.07 -30.66
CA LEU A 86 6.84 4.68 -29.99
C LEU A 86 7.62 5.59 -30.94
N ARG A 87 8.25 6.61 -30.38
CA ARG A 87 9.19 7.49 -31.12
C ARG A 87 10.58 6.86 -31.21
N PRO A 88 11.36 7.23 -32.22
CA PRO A 88 12.77 6.83 -32.26
C PRO A 88 13.49 7.16 -30.96
N GLY A 89 14.22 6.17 -30.41
CA GLY A 89 14.95 6.28 -29.16
C GLY A 89 14.10 6.21 -27.88
N GLU A 90 12.79 6.14 -27.98
CA GLU A 90 11.93 5.96 -26.80
C GLU A 90 12.06 4.54 -26.26
N VAL A 91 12.18 4.43 -24.91
CA VAL A 91 12.39 3.16 -24.22
C VAL A 91 11.15 2.79 -23.41
N VAL A 92 10.66 1.60 -23.61
CA VAL A 92 9.64 0.99 -22.75
C VAL A 92 10.23 -0.17 -21.96
N ARG A 93 9.80 -0.34 -20.74
CA ARG A 93 10.27 -1.37 -19.81
C ARG A 93 9.11 -2.02 -19.11
N GLY A 94 9.31 -3.25 -18.69
CA GLY A 94 8.34 -3.98 -17.91
C GLY A 94 8.93 -5.18 -17.20
N ALA A 95 8.09 -5.87 -16.48
CA ALA A 95 8.41 -7.14 -15.84
C ALA A 95 7.47 -8.21 -16.36
N PHE A 96 7.87 -9.47 -16.25
CA PHE A 96 7.06 -10.63 -16.57
C PHE A 96 7.23 -11.71 -15.51
N ALA A 97 6.22 -12.52 -15.36
CA ALA A 97 6.27 -13.75 -14.60
C ALA A 97 5.41 -14.79 -15.32
N ALA A 98 6.02 -15.92 -15.61
CA ALA A 98 5.40 -17.08 -16.24
C ALA A 98 5.43 -18.24 -15.25
N GLY A 99 4.36 -19.00 -15.17
CA GLY A 99 4.28 -20.18 -14.31
C GLY A 99 3.28 -21.19 -14.81
N GLU A 100 3.73 -22.40 -15.11
CA GLU A 100 2.90 -23.50 -15.59
C GLU A 100 3.37 -24.85 -15.06
N ILE A 101 2.47 -25.83 -15.09
CA ILE A 101 2.85 -27.23 -14.87
C ILE A 101 3.29 -27.81 -16.21
N VAL A 102 4.56 -28.18 -16.30
CA VAL A 102 5.15 -28.62 -17.54
C VAL A 102 5.52 -30.11 -17.47
N PRO A 103 5.37 -30.84 -18.55
CA PRO A 103 6.04 -32.12 -18.77
C PRO A 103 7.55 -31.93 -18.93
N PHE A 104 8.30 -33.01 -18.69
CA PHE A 104 9.73 -33.02 -18.96
C PHE A 104 10.00 -32.71 -20.45
N ASP A 105 10.96 -31.81 -20.69
CA ASP A 105 11.46 -31.41 -22.02
C ASP A 105 10.39 -30.85 -22.98
N GLN A 106 9.26 -30.41 -22.47
CA GLN A 106 8.27 -29.69 -23.26
C GLN A 106 8.62 -28.21 -23.34
N GLU A 107 8.48 -27.69 -24.56
CA GLU A 107 8.60 -26.27 -24.85
C GLU A 107 7.37 -25.49 -24.38
N LEU A 108 7.61 -24.36 -23.81
CA LEU A 108 6.62 -23.37 -23.39
C LEU A 108 6.96 -22.02 -23.97
N THR A 109 5.96 -21.24 -24.26
CA THR A 109 6.11 -19.89 -24.84
C THR A 109 5.16 -18.94 -24.15
N ASP A 110 5.71 -17.92 -23.49
CA ASP A 110 4.95 -16.85 -22.86
C ASP A 110 5.11 -15.54 -23.62
N ALA A 111 3.99 -14.96 -24.02
CA ALA A 111 3.96 -13.72 -24.77
C ALA A 111 4.08 -12.49 -23.85
N ILE A 112 4.91 -11.56 -24.25
CA ILE A 112 5.09 -10.27 -23.60
C ILE A 112 4.58 -9.18 -24.56
N ASN A 113 3.50 -8.53 -24.19
CA ASN A 113 2.92 -7.47 -24.99
C ASN A 113 3.56 -6.12 -24.68
N LEU A 114 3.89 -5.36 -25.69
CA LEU A 114 4.30 -3.98 -25.55
C LEU A 114 3.09 -3.11 -25.18
N PRO A 115 3.25 -2.15 -24.28
CA PRO A 115 2.17 -1.22 -23.91
C PRO A 115 1.78 -0.28 -25.06
N VAL A 116 2.68 -0.13 -26.02
CA VAL A 116 2.55 0.71 -27.22
C VAL A 116 3.21 -0.03 -28.38
N GLN A 117 2.66 0.04 -29.56
CA GLN A 117 3.20 -0.67 -30.72
C GLN A 117 4.62 -0.21 -31.07
N ALA A 118 5.48 -1.15 -31.41
CA ALA A 118 6.77 -0.88 -31.97
C ALA A 118 6.60 -0.20 -33.35
N PRO A 119 7.36 0.86 -33.66
CA PRO A 119 7.28 1.56 -34.95
C PRO A 119 7.74 0.67 -36.12
N VAL A 120 8.61 -0.29 -35.83
CA VAL A 120 9.06 -1.35 -36.74
C VAL A 120 8.73 -2.67 -36.08
N ALA A 121 8.15 -3.60 -36.82
CA ALA A 121 7.82 -4.92 -36.29
C ALA A 121 9.07 -5.65 -35.80
N LEU A 122 8.99 -6.18 -34.58
CA LEU A 122 10.04 -7.03 -34.01
C LEU A 122 10.05 -8.37 -34.76
N ASP A 123 11.22 -8.85 -35.04
CA ASP A 123 11.46 -10.19 -35.59
C ASP A 123 12.37 -10.99 -34.63
N PRO A 124 12.57 -12.30 -34.84
CA PRO A 124 13.41 -13.11 -33.96
C PRO A 124 14.85 -12.68 -33.81
N VAL A 125 15.37 -11.84 -34.72
CA VAL A 125 16.76 -11.35 -34.69
C VAL A 125 16.92 -10.11 -33.81
N HIS A 126 15.82 -9.45 -33.52
CA HIS A 126 15.75 -8.23 -32.70
C HIS A 126 15.18 -8.43 -31.30
N VAL A 127 15.09 -9.69 -30.86
CA VAL A 127 14.63 -10.03 -29.50
C VAL A 127 15.64 -10.99 -28.87
N ASP A 128 16.29 -10.58 -27.80
CA ASP A 128 17.38 -11.30 -27.17
C ASP A 128 17.17 -11.50 -25.65
N VAL A 129 17.80 -12.56 -25.13
CA VAL A 129 17.93 -12.79 -23.69
C VAL A 129 19.33 -12.39 -23.26
N ALA A 130 19.46 -11.47 -22.34
CA ALA A 130 20.74 -11.00 -21.82
C ALA A 130 21.60 -12.17 -21.30
N GLY A 131 22.81 -12.31 -21.85
CA GLY A 131 23.70 -13.43 -21.54
C GLY A 131 23.26 -14.79 -22.12
N GLY A 132 22.26 -14.79 -22.98
CA GLY A 132 21.79 -15.97 -23.71
C GLY A 132 22.73 -16.34 -24.88
N VAL A 133 22.44 -17.51 -25.48
CA VAL A 133 23.21 -18.03 -26.64
C VAL A 133 22.99 -17.16 -27.87
N ASP A 134 21.88 -16.43 -27.89
CA ASP A 134 21.41 -15.62 -29.02
C ASP A 134 21.67 -14.12 -28.85
N ASP A 135 22.49 -13.71 -27.86
CA ASP A 135 22.98 -12.33 -27.71
C ASP A 135 24.37 -12.15 -28.38
N PRO A 136 24.44 -12.20 -29.71
CA PRO A 136 25.71 -12.32 -30.44
C PRO A 136 26.55 -11.05 -30.44
N GLY A 137 26.05 -9.97 -29.92
CA GLY A 137 26.72 -8.68 -29.93
C GLY A 137 26.72 -7.93 -28.63
N GLY A 138 26.13 -8.50 -27.58
CA GLY A 138 25.96 -7.79 -26.32
C GLY A 138 25.02 -6.58 -26.45
N VAL A 139 23.95 -6.72 -27.24
CA VAL A 139 22.95 -5.66 -27.43
C VAL A 139 22.12 -5.46 -26.18
N CYS A 140 22.08 -6.47 -25.31
CA CYS A 140 21.38 -6.48 -24.02
C CYS A 140 22.36 -6.16 -22.87
N THR A 141 22.72 -4.90 -22.72
CA THR A 141 23.76 -4.44 -21.76
C THR A 141 23.25 -4.09 -20.36
N GLY A 142 21.93 -4.15 -20.13
CA GLY A 142 21.32 -3.84 -18.85
C GLY A 142 21.39 -4.97 -17.83
N SER A 143 20.51 -4.89 -16.87
CA SER A 143 20.32 -5.90 -15.83
C SER A 143 18.83 -6.06 -15.50
N TYR A 144 18.49 -7.07 -14.71
CA TYR A 144 17.12 -7.21 -14.18
C TYR A 144 16.62 -5.94 -13.47
N ALA A 145 17.48 -5.29 -12.68
CA ALA A 145 17.12 -4.09 -11.92
C ALA A 145 17.07 -2.82 -12.78
N ASP A 146 17.85 -2.77 -13.87
CA ASP A 146 17.86 -1.66 -14.82
C ASP A 146 17.92 -2.21 -16.25
N PRO A 147 16.79 -2.67 -16.79
CA PRO A 147 16.74 -3.25 -18.12
C PRO A 147 16.93 -2.18 -19.19
N THR A 148 17.83 -2.45 -20.14
CA THR A 148 18.12 -1.60 -21.29
C THR A 148 18.11 -2.42 -22.58
N ALA A 149 17.93 -1.78 -23.73
CA ALA A 149 18.04 -2.42 -25.03
C ALA A 149 18.66 -1.44 -26.03
N ALA A 150 19.41 -1.95 -26.97
CA ALA A 150 19.85 -1.16 -28.11
C ALA A 150 18.66 -0.72 -28.98
N ALA A 151 18.83 0.35 -29.76
CA ALA A 151 17.78 0.83 -30.67
C ALA A 151 17.34 -0.29 -31.63
N GLY A 152 16.05 -0.53 -31.72
CA GLY A 152 15.43 -1.58 -32.52
C GLY A 152 15.34 -2.94 -31.84
N TYR A 153 15.91 -3.12 -30.64
CA TYR A 153 15.95 -4.40 -29.94
C TYR A 153 15.01 -4.44 -28.73
N ALA A 154 14.54 -5.67 -28.43
CA ALA A 154 13.91 -6.02 -27.17
C ALA A 154 14.83 -6.99 -26.40
N CYS A 155 15.13 -6.66 -25.16
CA CYS A 155 16.02 -7.41 -24.29
C CYS A 155 15.27 -7.96 -23.07
N ILE A 156 15.46 -9.24 -22.80
CA ILE A 156 14.89 -9.95 -21.66
C ILE A 156 15.98 -10.21 -20.61
N TYR A 157 15.71 -9.87 -19.35
CA TYR A 157 16.61 -10.03 -18.21
C TYR A 157 15.98 -10.95 -17.18
N PRO A 158 16.28 -12.25 -17.20
CA PRO A 158 15.75 -13.19 -16.22
C PRO A 158 16.24 -12.85 -14.81
N SER A 159 15.35 -12.90 -13.83
CA SER A 159 15.69 -12.74 -12.40
C SER A 159 15.74 -14.06 -11.67
N GLY A 160 15.08 -15.08 -12.21
CA GLY A 160 15.04 -16.43 -11.65
C GLY A 160 14.28 -17.38 -12.55
N ALA A 161 14.69 -18.65 -12.52
CA ALA A 161 14.03 -19.74 -13.22
C ALA A 161 14.01 -20.98 -12.32
N THR A 162 12.85 -21.58 -12.15
CA THR A 162 12.69 -22.85 -11.46
C THR A 162 12.13 -23.87 -12.46
N ASN A 163 12.73 -25.04 -12.55
CA ASN A 163 12.32 -26.12 -13.46
C ASN A 163 12.21 -25.66 -14.94
N ALA A 164 13.03 -24.66 -15.33
CA ALA A 164 13.09 -24.11 -16.68
C ALA A 164 14.55 -24.06 -17.18
N LYS A 165 14.76 -24.42 -18.43
CA LYS A 165 16.07 -24.42 -19.11
C LYS A 165 15.96 -23.89 -20.54
N ASN A 166 17.09 -23.60 -21.17
CA ASN A 166 17.18 -23.18 -22.57
C ASN A 166 16.29 -21.97 -22.87
N LEU A 167 16.47 -20.92 -22.06
CA LEU A 167 15.71 -19.69 -22.23
C LEU A 167 16.11 -19.03 -23.55
N GLN A 168 15.13 -18.71 -24.38
CA GLN A 168 15.31 -18.02 -25.66
C GLN A 168 14.27 -16.92 -25.82
N ALA A 169 14.61 -15.88 -26.51
CA ALA A 169 13.68 -14.85 -26.93
C ALA A 169 13.17 -15.14 -28.35
N THR A 170 11.92 -14.86 -28.62
CA THR A 170 11.30 -15.08 -29.91
C THR A 170 10.17 -14.09 -30.15
N VAL A 171 9.52 -14.19 -31.27
CA VAL A 171 8.25 -13.51 -31.55
C VAL A 171 7.13 -14.53 -31.73
N PRO A 172 5.90 -14.22 -31.27
CA PRO A 172 4.78 -15.16 -31.38
C PRO A 172 4.58 -15.69 -32.81
N GLY A 173 4.57 -17.00 -32.96
CA GLY A 173 4.42 -17.66 -34.26
C GLY A 173 5.61 -17.52 -35.20
N GLY A 174 6.77 -17.03 -34.76
CA GLY A 174 7.98 -16.87 -35.55
C GLY A 174 7.90 -15.80 -36.66
N MET A 175 6.84 -14.99 -36.64
CA MET A 175 6.60 -13.91 -37.62
C MET A 175 6.77 -12.55 -36.95
N SER A 176 7.27 -11.57 -37.72
CA SER A 176 7.44 -10.21 -37.23
C SER A 176 6.13 -9.59 -36.75
N THR A 177 6.16 -8.95 -35.58
CA THR A 177 4.98 -8.30 -34.98
C THR A 177 5.37 -6.99 -34.27
N PRO A 178 4.56 -5.92 -34.40
CA PRO A 178 4.76 -4.69 -33.64
C PRO A 178 4.17 -4.76 -32.23
N LEU A 179 3.49 -5.85 -31.86
CA LEU A 179 2.67 -5.93 -30.64
C LEU A 179 3.47 -6.42 -29.43
N GLY A 180 4.58 -7.12 -29.64
CA GLY A 180 5.34 -7.70 -28.55
C GLY A 180 6.33 -8.77 -29.01
N PHE A 181 6.77 -9.55 -28.07
CA PHE A 181 7.70 -10.64 -28.21
C PHE A 181 7.33 -11.78 -27.25
N ALA A 182 8.10 -12.83 -27.22
CA ALA A 182 7.85 -13.95 -26.33
C ALA A 182 9.15 -14.49 -25.73
N VAL A 183 9.03 -15.15 -24.59
CA VAL A 183 10.09 -15.95 -24.00
C VAL A 183 9.72 -17.42 -24.14
N GLN A 184 10.67 -18.22 -24.66
CA GLN A 184 10.56 -19.68 -24.74
C GLN A 184 11.49 -20.33 -23.71
N TYR A 185 11.04 -21.43 -23.14
CA TYR A 185 11.81 -22.25 -22.22
C TYR A 185 11.31 -23.69 -22.21
N PHE A 186 12.12 -24.61 -21.70
CA PHE A 186 11.80 -26.03 -21.63
C PHE A 186 11.74 -26.51 -20.20
N GLY A 187 10.81 -27.40 -19.88
CA GLY A 187 10.74 -28.03 -18.57
C GLY A 187 11.94 -28.95 -18.30
N VAL A 188 12.57 -28.79 -17.14
CA VAL A 188 13.67 -29.69 -16.68
C VAL A 188 13.13 -31.02 -16.17
N ALA A 189 11.96 -30.99 -15.55
CA ALA A 189 11.24 -32.16 -15.02
C ALA A 189 9.75 -31.92 -15.12
N THR A 190 8.95 -32.99 -15.06
CA THR A 190 7.49 -32.86 -14.96
C THR A 190 7.12 -32.19 -13.63
N GLY A 191 6.46 -31.05 -13.67
CA GLY A 191 6.08 -30.31 -12.48
C GLY A 191 5.92 -28.80 -12.72
N PRO A 192 5.73 -28.02 -11.68
CA PRO A 192 5.65 -26.57 -11.81
C PRO A 192 6.97 -26.00 -12.32
N ALA A 193 6.90 -25.16 -13.34
CA ALA A 193 8.00 -24.34 -13.84
C ALA A 193 7.66 -22.87 -13.61
N GLU A 194 8.62 -22.11 -13.17
CA GLU A 194 8.48 -20.67 -12.93
C GLU A 194 9.63 -19.94 -13.59
N LEU A 195 9.29 -18.83 -14.21
CA LEU A 195 10.25 -17.92 -14.83
C LEU A 195 9.79 -16.49 -14.55
N ALA A 196 10.70 -15.65 -14.07
CA ALA A 196 10.43 -14.24 -13.88
C ALA A 196 11.59 -13.39 -14.35
N GLY A 197 11.29 -12.15 -14.72
CA GLY A 197 12.31 -11.23 -15.18
C GLY A 197 11.77 -9.84 -15.48
N SER A 198 12.65 -9.02 -16.01
CA SER A 198 12.33 -7.72 -16.59
C SER A 198 12.70 -7.69 -18.07
N TRP A 199 12.22 -6.68 -18.76
CA TRP A 199 12.52 -6.47 -20.17
C TRP A 199 12.58 -4.99 -20.50
N ALA A 200 13.27 -4.67 -21.59
CA ALA A 200 13.29 -3.35 -22.20
C ALA A 200 13.16 -3.48 -23.72
N TYR A 201 12.51 -2.53 -24.34
CA TYR A 201 12.53 -2.31 -25.78
C TYR A 201 12.85 -0.84 -26.06
N THR A 202 13.74 -0.60 -27.01
CA THR A 202 14.09 0.75 -27.50
C THR A 202 13.68 0.88 -28.97
N ALA A 203 12.84 1.85 -29.27
CA ALA A 203 12.42 2.13 -30.64
C ALA A 203 13.63 2.57 -31.51
N PRO A 204 13.74 2.10 -32.77
CA PRO A 204 14.83 2.43 -33.67
C PRO A 204 14.82 3.88 -34.14
#